data_c0f868f3bbe7095aae47f1ab324b966d
#
_entry.id   c0f868f3bbe7095aae47f1ab324b966d
#
_cell.length_a   1.000
_cell.length_b   1.000
_cell.length_c   1.000
_cell.angle_alpha   90.00
_cell.angle_beta   90.00
_cell.angle_gamma   90.00
#
_symmetry.space_group_name_H-M   'P 1'
#
loop_
_entity.id
_entity.type
_entity.pdbx_description
1 polymer ?
#
loop_
_entity_poly.entity_id
_entity_poly.type
_entity_poly.pdbx_seq_one_letter_code
_entity_poly.pdbx_strand_id
1 'polypeptide(L)'
;MKLILITPPTYFVEEDKIITALFEEGLDILHLRKPNTAPMFAERLLSLIPEQYHKRIVVHGHFYLKEEYFLKGIHLNSRNPNIPENYKGHISCSCHSLEEVKEHKRNCDYVFLSPVFDCISKKDYHANYSPEEIRKAHKAGIIDKKVIALGGIDTNNIQQVKDYGFGGAAILGALWNRFDTCNDCDY
;
A
#
# COMPACT_ATOMS: atom_id res chain seq x y z
N MET A 1 -6.72 -13.36 -2.79
CA MET A 1 -6.04 -12.13 -3.19
C MET A 1 -6.11 -11.16 -2.03
N LYS A 2 -5.02 -10.52 -1.61
CA LYS A 2 -5.02 -9.55 -0.49
C LYS A 2 -5.64 -8.22 -0.92
N LEU A 3 -6.46 -7.64 -0.07
CA LEU A 3 -6.93 -6.27 -0.21
C LEU A 3 -6.14 -5.37 0.74
N ILE A 4 -5.44 -4.39 0.17
CA ILE A 4 -4.60 -3.46 0.91
C ILE A 4 -5.16 -2.06 0.73
N LEU A 5 -5.30 -1.31 1.81
CA LEU A 5 -5.64 0.11 1.77
C LEU A 5 -4.42 0.94 2.14
N ILE A 6 -4.16 1.99 1.37
CA ILE A 6 -3.17 3.02 1.72
C ILE A 6 -3.94 4.23 2.26
N THR A 7 -3.51 4.80 3.39
CA THR A 7 -4.15 6.01 3.94
C THR A 7 -3.91 7.23 3.03
N PRO A 8 -4.82 8.23 3.04
CA PRO A 8 -4.57 9.51 2.39
C PRO A 8 -3.38 10.21 3.07
N PRO A 9 -2.73 11.19 2.38
CA PRO A 9 -1.53 11.84 2.90
C PRO A 9 -1.80 12.71 4.14
N THR A 10 -3.00 13.26 4.24
CA THR A 10 -3.44 14.14 5.33
C THR A 10 -4.28 13.36 6.35
N TYR A 11 -4.23 13.80 7.60
CA TYR A 11 -5.15 13.33 8.64
C TYR A 11 -6.47 14.07 8.56
N PHE A 12 -7.55 13.39 8.88
CA PHE A 12 -8.88 13.99 8.95
C PHE A 12 -9.69 13.41 10.12
N VAL A 13 -10.78 14.09 10.47
CA VAL A 13 -11.65 13.66 11.57
C VAL A 13 -12.34 12.34 11.23
N GLU A 14 -12.40 11.42 12.19
CA GLU A 14 -13.01 10.08 12.06
C GLU A 14 -12.26 9.08 11.14
N GLU A 15 -11.03 9.41 10.73
CA GLU A 15 -10.21 8.47 9.96
C GLU A 15 -10.04 7.11 10.67
N ASP A 16 -9.85 7.14 11.98
CA ASP A 16 -9.78 5.96 12.85
C ASP A 16 -11.04 5.09 12.80
N LYS A 17 -12.22 5.71 12.79
CA LYS A 17 -13.50 5.02 12.72
C LYS A 17 -13.71 4.35 11.36
N ILE A 18 -13.37 5.06 10.28
CA ILE A 18 -13.44 4.50 8.92
C ILE A 18 -12.49 3.32 8.77
N ILE A 19 -11.24 3.46 9.23
CA ILE A 19 -10.26 2.37 9.20
C ILE A 19 -10.74 1.18 10.00
N THR A 20 -11.30 1.40 11.19
CA THR A 20 -11.84 0.33 12.04
C THR A 20 -12.97 -0.41 11.34
N ALA A 21 -13.96 0.31 10.81
CA ALA A 21 -15.05 -0.29 10.06
C ALA A 21 -14.58 -1.12 8.85
N LEU A 22 -13.57 -0.62 8.11
CA LEU A 22 -13.00 -1.36 7.00
C LEU A 22 -12.30 -2.65 7.43
N PHE A 23 -11.65 -2.67 8.59
CA PHE A 23 -11.09 -3.88 9.16
C PHE A 23 -12.17 -4.88 9.56
N GLU A 24 -13.30 -4.42 10.10
CA GLU A 24 -14.48 -5.23 10.45
C GLU A 24 -15.10 -5.86 9.19
N GLU A 25 -15.13 -5.10 8.08
CA GLU A 25 -15.61 -5.56 6.76
C GLU A 25 -14.61 -6.43 6.00
N GLY A 26 -13.44 -6.73 6.57
CA GLY A 26 -12.52 -7.71 6.01
C GLY A 26 -11.30 -7.13 5.27
N LEU A 27 -10.97 -5.85 5.45
CA LEU A 27 -9.70 -5.31 4.94
C LEU A 27 -8.53 -6.13 5.48
N ASP A 28 -7.66 -6.64 4.60
CA ASP A 28 -6.54 -7.49 5.03
C ASP A 28 -5.42 -6.69 5.69
N ILE A 29 -4.98 -5.60 5.07
CA ILE A 29 -3.81 -4.81 5.50
C ILE A 29 -4.07 -3.32 5.28
N LEU A 30 -3.68 -2.50 6.25
CA LEU A 30 -3.59 -1.06 6.11
C LEU A 30 -2.12 -0.64 5.97
N HIS A 31 -1.83 0.23 5.00
CA HIS A 31 -0.56 0.94 4.88
C HIS A 31 -0.74 2.38 5.39
N LEU A 32 -0.19 2.65 6.56
CA LEU A 32 -0.19 3.99 7.15
C LEU A 32 0.89 4.85 6.47
N ARG A 33 0.45 5.68 5.53
CA ARG A 33 1.31 6.57 4.73
C ARG A 33 0.91 8.02 4.95
N LYS A 34 1.68 8.75 5.73
CA LYS A 34 1.46 10.16 6.11
C LYS A 34 2.78 10.93 5.89
N PRO A 35 3.11 11.27 4.64
CA PRO A 35 4.37 11.92 4.32
C PRO A 35 4.44 13.31 4.97
N ASN A 36 5.65 13.72 5.38
CA ASN A 36 5.94 15.06 5.89
C ASN A 36 5.11 15.46 7.13
N THR A 37 4.65 14.51 7.92
CA THR A 37 3.90 14.77 9.17
C THR A 37 4.74 14.42 10.40
N ALA A 38 4.49 15.12 11.50
CA ALA A 38 5.14 14.79 12.78
C ALA A 38 4.64 13.45 13.33
N PRO A 39 5.49 12.66 14.01
CA PRO A 39 5.15 11.31 14.47
C PRO A 39 3.94 11.26 15.40
N MET A 40 3.77 12.29 16.24
CA MET A 40 2.66 12.38 17.21
C MET A 40 1.27 12.20 16.57
N PHE A 41 1.09 12.57 15.30
CA PHE A 41 -0.18 12.37 14.60
C PHE A 41 -0.40 10.91 14.24
N ALA A 42 0.67 10.20 13.86
CA ALA A 42 0.60 8.76 13.61
C ALA A 42 0.35 7.98 14.91
N GLU A 43 1.02 8.36 15.98
CA GLU A 43 0.82 7.79 17.32
C GLU A 43 -0.63 7.98 17.79
N ARG A 44 -1.17 9.20 17.63
CA ARG A 44 -2.58 9.47 17.95
C ARG A 44 -3.54 8.62 17.14
N LEU A 45 -3.35 8.51 15.82
CA LEU A 45 -4.22 7.68 14.97
C LEU A 45 -4.14 6.21 15.40
N LEU A 46 -2.93 5.68 15.63
CA LEU A 46 -2.73 4.30 16.09
C LEU A 46 -3.38 4.03 17.44
N SER A 47 -3.32 4.99 18.38
CA SER A 47 -3.96 4.84 19.70
C SER A 47 -5.50 4.82 19.64
N LEU A 48 -6.11 5.34 18.57
CA LEU A 48 -7.56 5.33 18.35
C LEU A 48 -8.04 4.07 17.62
N ILE A 49 -7.15 3.38 16.89
CA ILE A 49 -7.47 2.12 16.21
C ILE A 49 -7.34 0.98 17.23
N PRO A 50 -8.34 0.08 17.35
CA PRO A 50 -8.28 -1.06 18.27
C PRO A 50 -7.04 -1.94 18.07
N GLU A 51 -6.34 -2.29 19.16
CA GLU A 51 -5.08 -3.04 19.15
C GLU A 51 -5.13 -4.37 18.38
N GLN A 52 -6.29 -5.00 18.34
CA GLN A 52 -6.50 -6.24 17.58
C GLN A 52 -6.16 -6.10 16.08
N TYR A 53 -6.22 -4.88 15.53
CA TYR A 53 -5.90 -4.60 14.12
C TYR A 53 -4.45 -4.17 13.89
N HIS A 54 -3.68 -3.84 14.94
CA HIS A 54 -2.31 -3.35 14.83
C HIS A 54 -1.41 -4.30 14.03
N LYS A 55 -1.56 -5.62 14.20
CA LYS A 55 -0.83 -6.64 13.43
C LYS A 55 -1.22 -6.70 11.94
N ARG A 56 -2.13 -5.86 11.50
CA ARG A 56 -2.54 -5.69 10.10
C ARG A 56 -2.12 -4.34 9.52
N ILE A 57 -1.35 -3.52 10.29
CA ILE A 57 -0.89 -2.18 9.89
C ILE A 57 0.60 -2.22 9.53
N VAL A 58 0.96 -1.62 8.39
CA VAL A 58 2.32 -1.42 7.89
C VAL A 58 2.60 0.07 7.82
N VAL A 59 3.72 0.55 8.35
CA VAL A 59 4.08 1.98 8.35
C VAL A 59 5.08 2.32 7.25
N HIS A 60 4.91 3.49 6.62
CA HIS A 60 5.77 4.03 5.55
C HIS A 60 6.84 5.00 6.05
N GLY A 61 6.80 5.39 7.30
CA GLY A 61 7.74 6.27 7.99
C GLY A 61 7.64 6.05 9.49
N HIS A 62 8.51 6.72 10.26
CA HIS A 62 8.55 6.56 11.72
C HIS A 62 8.60 5.09 12.13
N PHE A 63 9.55 4.32 11.57
CA PHE A 63 9.61 2.86 11.65
C PHE A 63 9.64 2.30 13.07
N TYR A 64 10.06 3.11 14.06
CA TYR A 64 10.02 2.74 15.48
C TYR A 64 8.59 2.43 15.98
N LEU A 65 7.55 3.02 15.36
CA LEU A 65 6.15 2.76 15.70
C LEU A 65 5.77 1.28 15.53
N LYS A 66 6.49 0.58 14.66
CA LYS A 66 6.26 -0.87 14.48
C LYS A 66 6.48 -1.65 15.76
N GLU A 67 7.51 -1.32 16.52
CA GLU A 67 7.80 -1.99 17.79
C GLU A 67 6.89 -1.46 18.90
N GLU A 68 6.69 -0.15 18.97
CA GLU A 68 5.94 0.51 20.03
C GLU A 68 4.45 0.10 20.03
N TYR A 69 3.85 -0.03 18.85
CA TYR A 69 2.45 -0.42 18.67
C TYR A 69 2.25 -1.88 18.21
N PHE A 70 3.30 -2.69 18.19
CA PHE A 70 3.26 -4.08 17.73
C PHE A 70 2.64 -4.25 16.34
N LEU A 71 2.98 -3.34 15.42
CA LEU A 71 2.45 -3.33 14.07
C LEU A 71 2.98 -4.51 13.25
N LYS A 72 2.36 -4.75 12.08
CA LYS A 72 2.78 -5.79 11.15
C LYS A 72 4.21 -5.61 10.68
N GLY A 73 4.58 -4.42 10.25
CA GLY A 73 5.90 -4.18 9.67
C GLY A 73 6.07 -2.81 9.05
N ILE A 74 7.07 -2.72 8.19
CA ILE A 74 7.51 -1.48 7.54
C ILE A 74 7.40 -1.58 6.01
N HIS A 75 7.26 -0.41 5.37
CA HIS A 75 7.26 -0.29 3.91
C HIS A 75 8.36 0.67 3.46
N LEU A 76 9.33 0.11 2.73
CA LEU A 76 10.44 0.89 2.17
C LEU A 76 9.98 1.66 0.93
N ASN A 77 10.43 2.89 0.82
CA ASN A 77 10.09 3.80 -0.27
C ASN A 77 11.24 4.79 -0.50
N SER A 78 11.15 5.65 -1.50
CA SER A 78 12.21 6.61 -1.83
C SER A 78 12.59 7.56 -0.69
N ARG A 79 11.68 7.85 0.24
CA ARG A 79 11.96 8.70 1.41
C ARG A 79 12.61 7.91 2.56
N ASN A 80 12.29 6.64 2.67
CA ASN A 80 12.76 5.73 3.72
C ASN A 80 13.24 4.43 3.07
N PRO A 81 14.40 4.43 2.37
CA PRO A 81 14.87 3.29 1.61
C PRO A 81 15.58 2.21 2.45
N ASN A 82 16.00 2.56 3.67
CA ASN A 82 16.85 1.71 4.48
C ASN A 82 16.07 0.95 5.54
N ILE A 83 16.38 -0.33 5.69
CA ILE A 83 15.89 -1.15 6.80
C ILE A 83 16.61 -0.68 8.07
N PRO A 84 15.89 -0.43 9.18
CA PRO A 84 16.51 -0.10 10.45
C PRO A 84 17.50 -1.19 10.91
N GLU A 85 18.53 -0.80 11.59
CA GLU A 85 19.52 -1.72 12.14
C GLU A 85 18.84 -2.77 13.05
N ASN A 86 19.25 -4.02 12.94
CA ASN A 86 18.70 -5.16 13.70
C ASN A 86 17.17 -5.38 13.53
N TYR A 87 16.54 -4.78 12.52
CA TYR A 87 15.12 -4.96 12.28
C TYR A 87 14.77 -6.43 11.98
N LYS A 88 13.76 -6.93 12.70
CA LYS A 88 13.16 -8.24 12.47
C LYS A 88 11.65 -8.07 12.31
N GLY A 89 11.11 -8.43 11.18
CA GLY A 89 9.69 -8.33 10.94
C GLY A 89 9.35 -8.24 9.47
N HIS A 90 8.10 -7.98 9.19
CA HIS A 90 7.57 -7.87 7.85
C HIS A 90 8.13 -6.64 7.12
N ILE A 91 8.65 -6.86 5.92
CA ILE A 91 9.18 -5.81 5.04
C ILE A 91 8.44 -5.85 3.72
N SER A 92 8.02 -4.71 3.26
CA SER A 92 7.52 -4.49 1.89
C SER A 92 8.19 -3.27 1.27
N CYS A 93 8.15 -3.14 -0.05
CA CYS A 93 8.68 -1.96 -0.73
C CYS A 93 7.90 -1.61 -2.00
N SER A 94 8.04 -0.35 -2.44
CA SER A 94 7.51 0.12 -3.72
C SER A 94 8.49 -0.20 -4.85
N CYS A 95 7.95 -0.69 -5.98
CA CYS A 95 8.67 -0.91 -7.23
C CYS A 95 7.90 -0.22 -8.36
N HIS A 96 8.66 0.38 -9.29
CA HIS A 96 8.12 1.11 -10.44
C HIS A 96 8.48 0.44 -11.77
N SER A 97 9.25 -0.66 -11.72
CA SER A 97 9.59 -1.47 -12.88
C SER A 97 9.61 -2.98 -12.54
N LEU A 98 9.50 -3.81 -13.58
CA LEU A 98 9.61 -5.28 -13.42
C LEU A 98 11.02 -5.69 -13.01
N GLU A 99 12.02 -4.90 -13.34
CA GLU A 99 13.41 -5.07 -12.92
C GLU A 99 13.54 -4.87 -11.41
N GLU A 100 12.99 -3.79 -10.87
CA GLU A 100 12.93 -3.54 -9.43
C GLU A 100 12.18 -4.64 -8.69
N VAL A 101 11.08 -5.15 -9.27
CA VAL A 101 10.35 -6.31 -8.70
C VAL A 101 11.25 -7.52 -8.58
N LYS A 102 12.05 -7.87 -9.62
CA LYS A 102 12.98 -9.01 -9.57
C LYS A 102 14.04 -8.84 -8.50
N GLU A 103 14.56 -7.62 -8.33
CA GLU A 103 15.60 -7.30 -7.37
C GLU A 103 15.07 -7.37 -5.93
N HIS A 104 13.98 -6.66 -5.64
CA HIS A 104 13.51 -6.46 -4.28
C HIS A 104 12.64 -7.60 -3.73
N LYS A 105 11.89 -8.30 -4.59
CA LYS A 105 10.94 -9.34 -4.16
C LYS A 105 11.58 -10.45 -3.32
N ARG A 106 12.89 -10.74 -3.49
CA ARG A 106 13.59 -11.78 -2.74
C ARG A 106 13.77 -11.43 -1.27
N ASN A 107 13.92 -10.14 -0.98
CA ASN A 107 14.22 -9.61 0.35
C ASN A 107 12.98 -9.02 1.05
N CYS A 108 11.82 -9.08 0.40
CA CYS A 108 10.56 -8.56 0.92
C CYS A 108 9.51 -9.67 1.06
N ASP A 109 8.59 -9.49 1.98
CA ASP A 109 7.41 -10.35 2.11
C ASP A 109 6.45 -10.14 0.93
N TYR A 110 6.33 -8.89 0.47
CA TYR A 110 5.73 -8.52 -0.81
C TYR A 110 6.28 -7.18 -1.30
N VAL A 111 6.03 -6.88 -2.56
CA VAL A 111 6.38 -5.60 -3.19
C VAL A 111 5.15 -5.01 -3.87
N PHE A 112 5.07 -3.69 -3.94
CA PHE A 112 4.10 -2.99 -4.78
C PHE A 112 4.69 -2.78 -6.17
N LEU A 113 3.91 -3.03 -7.22
CA LEU A 113 4.20 -2.59 -8.59
C LEU A 113 3.22 -1.48 -8.97
N SER A 114 3.73 -0.31 -9.35
CA SER A 114 2.93 0.88 -9.64
C SER A 114 3.53 1.70 -10.77
N PRO A 115 2.72 2.31 -11.64
CA PRO A 115 1.28 2.12 -11.79
C PRO A 115 0.93 0.92 -12.70
N VAL A 116 -0.10 0.16 -12.32
CA VAL A 116 -0.59 -0.98 -13.13
C VAL A 116 -1.67 -0.56 -14.12
N PHE A 117 -2.55 0.37 -13.75
CA PHE A 117 -3.58 0.95 -14.59
C PHE A 117 -3.45 2.47 -14.65
N ASP A 118 -4.07 3.07 -15.67
CA ASP A 118 -4.16 4.52 -15.80
C ASP A 118 -4.87 5.13 -14.59
N CYS A 119 -4.32 6.18 -14.04
CA CYS A 119 -4.89 6.85 -12.88
C CYS A 119 -5.93 7.87 -13.34
N ILE A 120 -7.18 7.71 -12.93
CA ILE A 120 -8.29 8.62 -13.28
C ILE A 120 -8.05 10.02 -12.69
N SER A 121 -7.36 10.10 -11.55
CA SER A 121 -7.12 11.34 -10.81
C SER A 121 -5.87 12.13 -11.23
N LYS A 122 -5.01 11.56 -12.09
CA LYS A 122 -3.77 12.21 -12.56
C LYS A 122 -3.66 12.07 -14.08
N LYS A 123 -3.77 13.17 -14.80
CA LYS A 123 -3.70 13.21 -16.27
C LYS A 123 -2.39 12.68 -16.87
N ASP A 124 -1.31 12.62 -16.09
CA ASP A 124 0.03 12.22 -16.54
C ASP A 124 0.50 10.88 -15.95
N TYR A 125 -0.36 10.12 -15.28
CA TYR A 125 -0.02 8.83 -14.66
C TYR A 125 -0.63 7.69 -15.47
N HIS A 126 0.07 7.30 -16.54
CA HIS A 126 -0.32 6.20 -17.43
C HIS A 126 0.19 4.86 -16.90
N ALA A 127 -0.54 3.79 -17.25
CA ALA A 127 -0.08 2.43 -17.02
C ALA A 127 1.29 2.21 -17.68
N ASN A 128 2.26 1.69 -16.92
CA ASN A 128 3.60 1.43 -17.43
C ASN A 128 3.66 0.19 -18.32
N TYR A 129 2.63 -0.65 -18.30
CA TYR A 129 2.62 -1.95 -18.96
C TYR A 129 1.30 -2.24 -19.67
N SER A 130 1.39 -2.76 -20.87
CA SER A 130 0.26 -3.35 -21.57
C SER A 130 -0.21 -4.64 -20.87
N PRO A 131 -1.47 -5.05 -21.07
CA PRO A 131 -1.98 -6.33 -20.57
C PRO A 131 -1.13 -7.54 -21.01
N GLU A 132 -0.53 -7.47 -22.18
CA GLU A 132 0.32 -8.55 -22.70
C GLU A 132 1.64 -8.64 -21.96
N GLU A 133 2.28 -7.51 -21.66
CA GLU A 133 3.53 -7.45 -20.87
C GLU A 133 3.31 -7.98 -19.46
N ILE A 134 2.19 -7.63 -18.82
CA ILE A 134 1.83 -8.15 -17.49
C ILE A 134 1.68 -9.68 -17.53
N ARG A 135 0.95 -10.23 -18.55
CA ARG A 135 0.80 -11.68 -18.69
C ARG A 135 2.14 -12.39 -18.96
N LYS A 136 3.02 -11.79 -19.75
CA LYS A 136 4.38 -12.31 -19.98
C LYS A 136 5.20 -12.30 -18.67
N ALA A 137 5.14 -11.21 -17.90
CA ALA A 137 5.81 -11.10 -16.61
C ALA A 137 5.28 -12.14 -15.59
N HIS A 138 3.97 -12.40 -15.59
CA HIS A 138 3.38 -13.45 -14.77
C HIS A 138 3.87 -14.85 -15.19
N LYS A 139 3.83 -15.17 -16.48
CA LYS A 139 4.34 -16.47 -17.00
C LYS A 139 5.83 -16.66 -16.69
N ALA A 140 6.62 -15.58 -16.67
CA ALA A 140 8.03 -15.59 -16.31
C ALA A 140 8.28 -15.65 -14.79
N GLY A 141 7.24 -15.70 -13.94
CA GLY A 141 7.36 -15.75 -12.49
C GLY A 141 7.82 -14.43 -11.85
N ILE A 142 7.81 -13.31 -12.61
CA ILE A 142 8.14 -11.99 -12.07
C ILE A 142 6.95 -11.49 -11.24
N ILE A 143 5.76 -11.54 -11.79
CA ILE A 143 4.50 -11.26 -11.09
C ILE A 143 3.98 -12.57 -10.50
N ASP A 144 3.79 -12.60 -9.19
CA ASP A 144 3.29 -13.73 -8.42
C ASP A 144 2.56 -13.28 -7.14
N LYS A 145 2.32 -14.19 -6.21
CA LYS A 145 1.63 -13.92 -4.93
C LYS A 145 2.34 -12.90 -4.03
N LYS A 146 3.60 -12.58 -4.30
CA LYS A 146 4.36 -11.55 -3.59
C LYS A 146 4.28 -10.16 -4.25
N VAL A 147 3.65 -10.03 -5.41
CA VAL A 147 3.52 -8.75 -6.10
C VAL A 147 2.10 -8.22 -5.94
N ILE A 148 1.99 -7.04 -5.38
CA ILE A 148 0.73 -6.34 -5.14
C ILE A 148 0.58 -5.25 -6.20
N ALA A 149 -0.53 -5.24 -6.90
CA ALA A 149 -0.82 -4.21 -7.88
C ALA A 149 -1.21 -2.90 -7.17
N LEU A 150 -0.69 -1.77 -7.65
CA LEU A 150 -1.05 -0.42 -7.19
C LEU A 150 -1.16 0.52 -8.39
N GLY A 151 -2.02 1.52 -8.29
CA GLY A 151 -2.27 2.54 -9.32
C GLY A 151 -3.46 2.24 -10.21
N GLY A 152 -4.42 3.16 -10.23
CA GLY A 152 -5.63 3.09 -11.04
C GLY A 152 -6.59 1.94 -10.72
N ILE A 153 -6.50 1.33 -9.54
CA ILE A 153 -7.31 0.17 -9.16
C ILE A 153 -8.61 0.62 -8.53
N ASP A 154 -9.72 0.09 -9.04
CA ASP A 154 -11.07 0.29 -8.52
C ASP A 154 -11.92 -0.99 -8.64
N THR A 155 -13.22 -0.87 -8.36
CA THR A 155 -14.18 -1.99 -8.45
C THR A 155 -14.37 -2.54 -9.85
N ASN A 156 -14.04 -1.77 -10.92
CA ASN A 156 -14.25 -2.17 -12.31
C ASN A 156 -13.10 -3.05 -12.83
N ASN A 157 -11.89 -2.86 -12.26
CA ASN A 157 -10.69 -3.53 -12.77
C ASN A 157 -10.03 -4.49 -11.76
N ILE A 158 -10.51 -4.56 -10.52
CA ILE A 158 -9.95 -5.45 -9.49
C ILE A 158 -9.97 -6.94 -9.89
N GLN A 159 -10.91 -7.36 -10.71
CA GLN A 159 -10.93 -8.73 -11.23
C GLN A 159 -9.76 -8.97 -12.19
N GLN A 160 -9.38 -7.99 -13.00
CA GLN A 160 -8.22 -8.09 -13.90
C GLN A 160 -6.91 -8.25 -13.11
N VAL A 161 -6.78 -7.59 -11.94
CA VAL A 161 -5.62 -7.77 -11.04
C VAL A 161 -5.45 -9.23 -10.67
N LYS A 162 -6.56 -9.90 -10.33
CA LYS A 162 -6.57 -11.34 -10.02
C LYS A 162 -6.18 -12.19 -11.22
N ASP A 163 -6.75 -11.89 -12.40
CA ASP A 163 -6.52 -12.63 -13.64
C ASP A 163 -5.07 -12.46 -14.16
N TYR A 164 -4.42 -11.36 -13.81
CA TYR A 164 -3.02 -11.09 -14.10
C TYR A 164 -2.05 -11.81 -13.14
N GLY A 165 -2.56 -12.51 -12.12
CA GLY A 165 -1.76 -13.31 -11.21
C GLY A 165 -1.09 -12.55 -10.07
N PHE A 166 -1.51 -11.31 -9.80
CA PHE A 166 -1.05 -10.56 -8.63
C PHE A 166 -1.52 -11.21 -7.32
N GLY A 167 -0.72 -11.06 -6.26
CA GLY A 167 -1.05 -11.54 -4.93
C GLY A 167 -2.06 -10.69 -4.17
N GLY A 168 -2.26 -9.45 -4.63
CA GLY A 168 -3.18 -8.49 -4.02
C GLY A 168 -3.36 -7.22 -4.83
N ALA A 169 -4.28 -6.40 -4.38
CA ALA A 169 -4.56 -5.06 -4.87
C ALA A 169 -4.40 -4.04 -3.74
N ALA A 170 -3.70 -2.94 -4.00
CA ALA A 170 -3.60 -1.79 -3.10
C ALA A 170 -4.43 -0.63 -3.64
N ILE A 171 -5.31 -0.10 -2.81
CA ILE A 171 -6.28 0.95 -3.15
C ILE A 171 -5.93 2.21 -2.35
N LEU A 172 -6.03 3.37 -3.00
CA LEU A 172 -5.88 4.69 -2.39
C LEU A 172 -7.04 5.59 -2.83
N GLY A 173 -6.95 6.23 -3.99
CA GLY A 173 -7.91 7.23 -4.46
C GLY A 173 -9.33 6.70 -4.65
N ALA A 174 -9.49 5.47 -5.13
CA ALA A 174 -10.81 4.87 -5.38
C ALA A 174 -11.70 4.78 -4.13
N LEU A 175 -11.12 4.73 -2.95
CA LEU A 175 -11.85 4.79 -1.69
C LEU A 175 -11.97 6.23 -1.17
N TRP A 176 -10.82 6.91 -0.98
CA TRP A 176 -10.79 8.18 -0.25
C TRP A 176 -11.46 9.32 -0.98
N ASN A 177 -11.49 9.33 -2.31
CA ASN A 177 -12.24 10.31 -3.11
C ASN A 177 -13.75 10.27 -2.86
N ARG A 178 -14.27 9.22 -2.23
CA ARG A 178 -15.70 9.11 -1.86
C ARG A 178 -16.04 9.82 -0.56
N PHE A 179 -15.05 10.20 0.23
CA PHE A 179 -15.24 10.83 1.54
C PHE A 179 -14.99 12.35 1.52
N ASP A 180 -14.92 12.99 0.35
CA ASP A 180 -14.60 14.43 0.19
C ASP A 180 -13.33 14.88 0.96
N THR A 181 -12.43 13.94 1.28
CA THR A 181 -11.26 14.21 2.10
C THR A 181 -10.09 14.78 1.30
N CYS A 182 -10.23 14.92 0.00
CA CYS A 182 -9.17 15.31 -0.93
C CYS A 182 -9.64 16.39 -1.90
N ASN A 183 -9.80 17.61 -1.41
CA ASN A 183 -9.92 18.76 -2.33
C ASN A 183 -8.58 19.22 -2.90
N ASP A 184 -7.44 18.73 -2.39
CA ASP A 184 -6.10 19.06 -2.90
C ASP A 184 -5.15 17.86 -2.68
N CYS A 185 -5.28 16.81 -3.48
CA CYS A 185 -4.27 15.76 -3.54
C CYS A 185 -3.27 16.04 -4.66
N ASP A 186 -2.42 17.03 -4.46
CA ASP A 186 -1.16 17.13 -5.17
C ASP A 186 -0.21 16.04 -4.65
N TYR A 187 0.01 15.02 -5.46
CA TYR A 187 0.97 13.93 -5.22
C TYR A 187 2.18 14.04 -6.13
#